data_0ba008b90f5c32852504ae5f21b1cbee
#
_entry.id   0ba008b90f5c32852504ae5f21b1cbee
#
_cell.length_a   1.000
_cell.length_b   1.000
_cell.length_c   1.000
_cell.angle_alpha   90.00
_cell.angle_beta   90.00
_cell.angle_gamma   90.00
#
_symmetry.space_group_name_H-M   'P 1'
#
loop_
_entity.id
_entity.type
_entity.pdbx_description
1 polymer ?
#
loop_
_entity_poly.entity_id
_entity_poly.type
_entity_poly.pdbx_seq_one_letter_code
_entity_poly.pdbx_strand_id
1 'polypeptide(L)'
;METTTTTTTTTPDLSFYFAVHRHMRSDIVRYTDTLAKLTPADRTSRLPALVRWVKGFILELEEHHYVEDLVFFPEMRDRVPAVADVLDRLEADHQAMDVLLARWPALITALADPKQPFEPAKTAAIDMGEDLRDLLLTHLDAEDNDILPMYWRHYTAAEYDAIQQTAIKKGKKKGFAFIAPWCVDSVEGAERD
;
A
#
# COMPACT_ATOMS: atom_id res chain seq x y z
N MET A 1 -33.69 -21.75 -33.90
CA MET A 1 -33.64 -20.57 -33.00
C MET A 1 -32.35 -20.66 -32.25
N GLU A 2 -31.28 -20.02 -32.80
CA GLU A 2 -30.00 -19.93 -32.09
C GLU A 2 -30.08 -18.77 -31.10
N THR A 3 -30.02 -19.11 -29.83
CA THR A 3 -29.89 -18.13 -28.76
C THR A 3 -28.45 -17.66 -28.74
N THR A 4 -28.18 -16.52 -29.39
CA THR A 4 -26.92 -15.81 -29.29
C THR A 4 -26.79 -15.26 -27.86
N THR A 5 -26.05 -15.96 -27.02
CA THR A 5 -25.67 -15.45 -25.69
C THR A 5 -24.64 -14.35 -25.92
N THR A 6 -25.06 -13.10 -25.89
CA THR A 6 -24.17 -11.95 -25.87
C THR A 6 -23.47 -11.94 -24.53
N THR A 7 -22.25 -12.47 -24.48
CA THR A 7 -21.37 -12.32 -23.31
C THR A 7 -20.93 -10.87 -23.27
N THR A 8 -21.55 -10.05 -22.44
CA THR A 8 -21.10 -8.70 -22.15
C THR A 8 -19.79 -8.82 -21.38
N THR A 9 -18.66 -8.76 -22.04
CA THR A 9 -17.34 -8.66 -21.40
C THR A 9 -17.22 -7.25 -20.84
N THR A 10 -17.60 -7.06 -19.59
CA THR A 10 -17.33 -5.82 -18.87
C THR A 10 -15.85 -5.79 -18.51
N THR A 11 -15.25 -4.59 -18.56
CA THR A 11 -13.86 -4.38 -18.12
C THR A 11 -13.73 -4.53 -16.59
N PRO A 12 -12.59 -4.99 -16.08
CA PRO A 12 -12.29 -5.00 -14.64
C PRO A 12 -12.50 -3.63 -13.98
N ASP A 13 -13.11 -3.63 -12.80
CA ASP A 13 -13.20 -2.45 -11.96
C ASP A 13 -11.98 -2.42 -11.01
N LEU A 14 -11.04 -1.50 -11.27
CA LEU A 14 -9.83 -1.31 -10.49
C LEU A 14 -9.95 -0.15 -9.47
N SER A 15 -11.14 0.42 -9.30
CA SER A 15 -11.34 1.60 -8.45
C SER A 15 -10.90 1.39 -7.00
N PHE A 16 -11.12 0.20 -6.45
CA PHE A 16 -10.65 -0.16 -5.11
C PHE A 16 -9.12 -0.21 -5.04
N TYR A 17 -8.46 -0.80 -6.04
CA TYR A 17 -7.00 -0.87 -6.10
C TYR A 17 -6.38 0.53 -6.12
N PHE A 18 -6.85 1.39 -7.02
CA PHE A 18 -6.42 2.79 -7.06
C PHE A 18 -6.75 3.58 -5.78
N ALA A 19 -7.84 3.26 -5.08
CA ALA A 19 -8.17 3.90 -3.81
C ALA A 19 -7.14 3.55 -2.72
N VAL A 20 -6.73 2.28 -2.64
CA VAL A 20 -5.69 1.80 -1.72
C VAL A 20 -4.36 2.51 -2.02
N HIS A 21 -3.93 2.57 -3.28
CA HIS A 21 -2.71 3.27 -3.68
C HIS A 21 -2.72 4.76 -3.35
N ARG A 22 -3.83 5.47 -3.64
CA ARG A 22 -3.98 6.89 -3.25
C ARG A 22 -3.84 7.09 -1.75
N HIS A 23 -4.44 6.18 -0.97
CA HIS A 23 -4.33 6.22 0.48
C HIS A 23 -2.88 6.06 0.94
N MET A 24 -2.18 5.03 0.47
CA MET A 24 -0.77 4.77 0.82
C MET A 24 0.14 5.96 0.46
N ARG A 25 -0.03 6.54 -0.73
CA ARG A 25 0.70 7.75 -1.15
C ARG A 25 0.44 8.93 -0.20
N SER A 26 -0.82 9.19 0.08
CA SER A 26 -1.21 10.29 0.96
C SER A 26 -0.65 10.14 2.37
N ASP A 27 -0.69 8.93 2.91
CA ASP A 27 -0.33 8.68 4.29
C ASP A 27 1.19 8.68 4.50
N ILE A 28 1.98 8.15 3.59
CA ILE A 28 3.45 8.21 3.73
C ILE A 28 3.97 9.64 3.60
N VAL A 29 3.39 10.47 2.72
CA VAL A 29 3.72 11.89 2.62
C VAL A 29 3.31 12.62 3.90
N ARG A 30 2.09 12.38 4.40
CA ARG A 30 1.61 12.96 5.67
C ARG A 30 2.48 12.58 6.85
N TYR A 31 3.04 11.37 6.87
CA TYR A 31 3.96 10.92 7.91
C TYR A 31 5.23 11.76 7.93
N THR A 32 5.93 11.89 6.80
CA THR A 32 7.17 12.68 6.72
C THR A 32 6.93 14.14 7.07
N ASP A 33 5.85 14.72 6.57
CA ASP A 33 5.43 16.09 6.91
C ASP A 33 5.11 16.27 8.41
N THR A 34 4.54 15.26 9.03
CA THR A 34 4.22 15.29 10.46
C THR A 34 5.49 15.24 11.29
N LEU A 35 6.42 14.35 10.96
CA LEU A 35 7.71 14.24 11.65
C LEU A 35 8.48 15.56 11.63
N ALA A 36 8.54 16.21 10.47
CA ALA A 36 9.26 17.47 10.31
C ALA A 36 8.77 18.56 11.29
N LYS A 37 7.47 18.54 11.64
CA LYS A 37 6.81 19.54 12.49
C LYS A 37 6.81 19.19 13.98
N LEU A 38 7.26 17.98 14.38
CA LEU A 38 7.28 17.55 15.79
C LEU A 38 8.32 18.31 16.59
N THR A 39 7.99 18.55 17.86
CA THR A 39 8.81 19.16 18.89
C THR A 39 8.92 18.23 20.11
N PRO A 40 9.85 18.46 21.05
CA PRO A 40 9.92 17.65 22.27
C PRO A 40 8.62 17.64 23.11
N ALA A 41 7.82 18.70 23.04
CA ALA A 41 6.51 18.78 23.71
C ALA A 41 5.48 17.79 23.17
N ASP A 42 5.66 17.33 21.93
CA ASP A 42 4.75 16.37 21.28
C ASP A 42 4.90 14.94 21.77
N ARG A 43 5.93 14.64 22.59
CA ARG A 43 6.16 13.29 23.12
C ARG A 43 4.96 12.71 23.84
N THR A 44 4.23 13.53 24.59
CA THR A 44 3.06 13.10 25.37
C THR A 44 1.75 13.32 24.65
N SER A 45 1.69 14.22 23.66
CA SER A 45 0.45 14.61 23.00
C SER A 45 0.24 13.89 21.65
N ARG A 46 1.18 14.03 20.70
CA ARG A 46 1.03 13.56 19.33
C ARG A 46 1.74 12.23 19.05
N LEU A 47 2.93 12.00 19.60
CA LEU A 47 3.72 10.80 19.34
C LEU A 47 3.02 9.48 19.69
N PRO A 48 2.22 9.36 20.78
CA PRO A 48 1.48 8.12 21.03
C PRO A 48 0.49 7.75 19.92
N ALA A 49 -0.12 8.74 19.28
CA ALA A 49 -1.00 8.54 18.14
C ALA A 49 -0.20 8.12 16.89
N LEU A 50 0.94 8.79 16.65
CA LEU A 50 1.82 8.46 15.53
C LEU A 50 2.39 7.05 15.63
N VAL A 51 2.79 6.60 16.83
CA VAL A 51 3.24 5.21 17.06
C VAL A 51 2.15 4.19 16.70
N ARG A 52 0.89 4.47 17.07
CA ARG A 52 -0.23 3.58 16.70
C ARG A 52 -0.48 3.58 15.20
N TRP A 53 -0.40 4.74 14.58
CA TRP A 53 -0.58 4.89 13.14
C TRP A 53 0.50 4.13 12.36
N VAL A 54 1.79 4.28 12.73
CA VAL A 54 2.90 3.55 12.10
C VAL A 54 2.66 2.04 12.14
N LYS A 55 2.20 1.50 13.29
CA LYS A 55 1.89 0.06 13.39
C LYS A 55 0.75 -0.36 12.46
N GLY A 56 -0.26 0.47 12.30
CA GLY A 56 -1.37 0.21 11.38
C GLY A 56 -0.91 0.22 9.94
N PHE A 57 -0.14 1.23 9.55
CA PHE A 57 0.37 1.38 8.18
C PHE A 57 1.33 0.24 7.79
N ILE A 58 2.19 -0.22 8.71
CA ILE A 58 3.03 -1.41 8.48
C ILE A 58 2.17 -2.63 8.17
N LEU A 59 1.14 -2.89 8.98
CA LEU A 59 0.24 -4.04 8.76
C LEU A 59 -0.50 -3.95 7.43
N GLU A 60 -0.89 -2.75 7.02
CA GLU A 60 -1.53 -2.49 5.73
C GLU A 60 -0.59 -2.81 4.58
N LEU A 61 0.62 -2.24 4.60
CA LEU A 61 1.59 -2.42 3.54
C LEU A 61 2.07 -3.87 3.42
N GLU A 62 2.34 -4.54 4.55
CA GLU A 62 2.67 -5.98 4.60
C GLU A 62 1.54 -6.85 4.04
N GLU A 63 0.28 -6.50 4.28
CA GLU A 63 -0.87 -7.24 3.76
C GLU A 63 -1.08 -7.03 2.27
N HIS A 64 -0.88 -5.80 1.80
CA HIS A 64 -0.95 -5.41 0.40
C HIS A 64 0.09 -6.19 -0.41
N HIS A 65 1.38 -6.07 -0.08
CA HIS A 65 2.45 -6.83 -0.75
C HIS A 65 2.23 -8.35 -0.67
N TYR A 66 1.77 -8.85 0.48
CA TYR A 66 1.53 -10.28 0.65
C TYR A 66 0.48 -10.83 -0.33
N VAL A 67 -0.62 -10.11 -0.57
CA VAL A 67 -1.63 -10.59 -1.50
C VAL A 67 -1.21 -10.41 -2.95
N GLU A 68 -0.40 -9.42 -3.26
CA GLU A 68 0.21 -9.23 -4.58
C GLU A 68 1.16 -10.38 -4.90
N ASP A 69 2.14 -10.65 -4.08
CA ASP A 69 3.11 -11.73 -4.27
C ASP A 69 2.46 -13.11 -4.32
N LEU A 70 1.37 -13.31 -3.56
CA LEU A 70 0.71 -14.62 -3.46
C LEU A 70 -0.35 -14.87 -4.53
N VAL A 71 -0.98 -13.82 -5.06
CA VAL A 71 -2.16 -13.95 -5.92
C VAL A 71 -2.04 -13.11 -7.19
N PHE A 72 -1.88 -11.79 -7.09
CA PHE A 72 -1.98 -10.89 -8.24
C PHE A 72 -0.80 -11.06 -9.20
N PHE A 73 0.42 -11.09 -8.70
CA PHE A 73 1.64 -11.19 -9.52
C PHE A 73 1.79 -12.57 -10.19
N PRO A 74 1.56 -13.71 -9.52
CA PRO A 74 1.55 -15.01 -10.18
C PRO A 74 0.51 -15.10 -11.30
N GLU A 75 -0.72 -14.66 -11.07
CA GLU A 75 -1.78 -14.64 -12.10
C GLU A 75 -1.40 -13.75 -13.29
N MET A 76 -0.83 -12.58 -13.02
CA MET A 76 -0.39 -11.66 -14.06
C MET A 76 0.79 -12.24 -14.84
N ARG A 77 1.78 -12.84 -14.17
CA ARG A 77 2.96 -13.47 -14.78
C ARG A 77 2.55 -14.62 -15.73
N ASP A 78 1.59 -15.42 -15.31
CA ASP A 78 1.08 -16.53 -16.13
C ASP A 78 0.30 -16.05 -17.35
N ARG A 79 -0.53 -15.00 -17.19
CA ARG A 79 -1.38 -14.45 -18.25
C ARG A 79 -0.61 -13.55 -19.23
N VAL A 80 0.33 -12.77 -18.75
CA VAL A 80 1.07 -11.75 -19.50
C VAL A 80 2.58 -11.88 -19.26
N PRO A 81 3.26 -12.92 -19.81
CA PRO A 81 4.69 -13.13 -19.59
C PRO A 81 5.58 -11.92 -19.95
N ALA A 82 5.10 -11.02 -20.80
CA ALA A 82 5.85 -9.83 -21.21
C ALA A 82 6.13 -8.83 -20.06
N VAL A 83 5.40 -8.90 -18.95
CA VAL A 83 5.63 -8.04 -17.77
C VAL A 83 6.47 -8.71 -16.67
N ALA A 84 7.01 -9.90 -16.91
CA ALA A 84 7.75 -10.66 -15.90
C ALA A 84 8.90 -9.86 -15.28
N ASP A 85 9.69 -9.15 -16.08
CA ASP A 85 10.81 -8.32 -15.60
C ASP A 85 10.33 -7.14 -14.74
N VAL A 86 9.12 -6.63 -14.97
CA VAL A 86 8.51 -5.58 -14.13
C VAL A 86 8.12 -6.17 -12.80
N LEU A 87 7.45 -7.33 -12.81
CA LEU A 87 7.04 -8.03 -11.59
C LEU A 87 8.25 -8.44 -10.74
N ASP A 88 9.34 -8.89 -11.35
CA ASP A 88 10.59 -9.21 -10.63
C ASP A 88 11.17 -7.99 -9.89
N ARG A 89 11.08 -6.79 -10.50
CA ARG A 89 11.50 -5.55 -9.84
C ARG A 89 10.56 -5.16 -8.70
N LEU A 90 9.26 -5.28 -8.89
CA LEU A 90 8.27 -4.99 -7.86
C LEU A 90 8.42 -5.92 -6.64
N GLU A 91 8.63 -7.22 -6.87
CA GLU A 91 8.94 -8.18 -5.80
C GLU A 91 10.25 -7.82 -5.05
N ALA A 92 11.26 -7.31 -5.77
CA ALA A 92 12.49 -6.82 -5.14
C ALA A 92 12.27 -5.54 -4.32
N ASP A 93 11.39 -4.64 -4.78
CA ASP A 93 10.98 -3.46 -4.03
C ASP A 93 10.23 -3.83 -2.74
N HIS A 94 9.34 -4.85 -2.76
CA HIS A 94 8.71 -5.40 -1.55
C HIS A 94 9.74 -5.84 -0.52
N GLN A 95 10.76 -6.60 -0.96
CA GLN A 95 11.84 -7.05 -0.07
C GLN A 95 12.64 -5.88 0.51
N ALA A 96 12.90 -4.84 -0.28
CA ALA A 96 13.59 -3.64 0.18
C ALA A 96 12.74 -2.86 1.19
N MET A 97 11.44 -2.73 0.95
CA MET A 97 10.50 -2.11 1.88
C MET A 97 10.39 -2.89 3.19
N ASP A 98 10.36 -4.22 3.16
CA ASP A 98 10.35 -5.07 4.36
C ASP A 98 11.52 -4.76 5.31
N VAL A 99 12.71 -4.49 4.77
CA VAL A 99 13.89 -4.09 5.58
C VAL A 99 13.64 -2.74 6.29
N LEU A 100 13.02 -1.78 5.61
CA LEU A 100 12.68 -0.47 6.20
C LEU A 100 11.56 -0.62 7.24
N LEU A 101 10.51 -1.38 6.92
CA LEU A 101 9.38 -1.63 7.81
C LEU A 101 9.80 -2.32 9.11
N ALA A 102 10.74 -3.27 9.05
CA ALA A 102 11.27 -3.93 10.24
C ALA A 102 12.01 -2.98 11.20
N ARG A 103 12.62 -1.90 10.69
CA ARG A 103 13.36 -0.91 11.49
C ARG A 103 12.46 0.19 12.06
N TRP A 104 11.37 0.49 11.39
CA TRP A 104 10.50 1.63 11.68
C TRP A 104 9.96 1.67 13.12
N PRO A 105 9.44 0.56 13.71
CA PRO A 105 8.92 0.58 15.07
C PRO A 105 9.95 0.97 16.13
N ALA A 106 11.22 0.59 15.94
CA ALA A 106 12.29 0.94 16.86
C ALA A 106 12.60 2.44 16.79
N LEU A 107 12.66 3.03 15.59
CA LEU A 107 12.94 4.46 15.39
C LEU A 107 11.84 5.34 15.98
N ILE A 108 10.57 5.03 15.70
CA ILE A 108 9.46 5.83 16.25
C ILE A 108 9.32 5.67 17.77
N THR A 109 9.67 4.50 18.31
CA THR A 109 9.71 4.26 19.76
C THR A 109 10.84 5.05 20.41
N ALA A 110 12.02 5.11 19.81
CA ALA A 110 13.14 5.92 20.29
C ALA A 110 12.79 7.41 20.32
N LEU A 111 12.10 7.91 19.27
CA LEU A 111 11.62 9.30 19.23
C LEU A 111 10.61 9.58 20.37
N ALA A 112 9.78 8.63 20.71
CA ALA A 112 8.80 8.75 21.79
C ALA A 112 9.42 8.64 23.21
N ASP A 113 10.59 8.01 23.36
CA ASP A 113 11.25 7.80 24.64
C ASP A 113 11.86 9.12 25.17
N PRO A 114 11.41 9.62 26.34
CA PRO A 114 11.96 10.86 26.94
C PRO A 114 13.43 10.74 27.37
N LYS A 115 13.97 9.51 27.47
CA LYS A 115 15.39 9.29 27.81
C LYS A 115 16.32 9.46 26.60
N GLN A 116 15.77 9.43 25.39
CA GLN A 116 16.54 9.60 24.15
C GLN A 116 16.63 11.09 23.77
N PRO A 117 17.76 11.55 23.21
CA PRO A 117 17.85 12.87 22.60
C PRO A 117 16.82 13.03 21.48
N PHE A 118 16.01 14.10 21.54
CA PHE A 118 14.89 14.27 20.62
C PHE A 118 15.33 14.47 19.17
N GLU A 119 16.24 15.42 18.94
CA GLU A 119 16.62 15.80 17.56
C GLU A 119 17.33 14.65 16.80
N PRO A 120 18.32 13.93 17.37
CA PRO A 120 18.89 12.77 16.69
C PRO A 120 17.88 11.66 16.40
N ALA A 121 16.95 11.37 17.34
CA ALA A 121 15.91 10.38 17.13
C ALA A 121 14.92 10.83 16.05
N LYS A 122 14.57 12.13 16.00
CA LYS A 122 13.72 12.73 14.97
C LYS A 122 14.38 12.64 13.61
N THR A 123 15.65 13.02 13.47
CA THR A 123 16.39 12.92 12.21
C THR A 123 16.39 11.48 11.70
N ALA A 124 16.74 10.49 12.53
CA ALA A 124 16.74 9.10 12.11
C ALA A 124 15.35 8.58 11.67
N ALA A 125 14.28 9.07 12.30
CA ALA A 125 12.92 8.73 11.90
C ALA A 125 12.50 9.40 10.60
N ILE A 126 12.95 10.63 10.33
CA ILE A 126 12.73 11.36 9.07
C ILE A 126 13.48 10.65 7.94
N ASP A 127 14.77 10.42 8.08
CA ASP A 127 15.62 9.81 7.05
C ASP A 127 15.00 8.47 6.58
N MET A 128 14.63 7.60 7.53
CA MET A 128 13.97 6.33 7.20
C MET A 128 12.59 6.54 6.55
N GLY A 129 11.82 7.51 7.02
CA GLY A 129 10.51 7.83 6.44
C GLY A 129 10.62 8.34 5.00
N GLU A 130 11.66 9.12 4.70
CA GLU A 130 11.95 9.59 3.34
C GLU A 130 12.40 8.46 2.43
N ASP A 131 13.28 7.58 2.90
CA ASP A 131 13.70 6.38 2.16
C ASP A 131 12.49 5.50 1.81
N LEU A 132 11.61 5.24 2.78
CA LEU A 132 10.38 4.46 2.55
C LEU A 132 9.42 5.17 1.61
N ARG A 133 9.22 6.49 1.77
CA ARG A 133 8.35 7.29 0.89
C ARG A 133 8.81 7.21 -0.55
N ASP A 134 10.09 7.44 -0.81
CA ASP A 134 10.62 7.52 -2.17
C ASP A 134 10.55 6.16 -2.87
N LEU A 135 10.85 5.07 -2.13
CA LEU A 135 10.72 3.72 -2.65
C LEU A 135 9.25 3.37 -2.91
N LEU A 136 8.35 3.60 -1.96
CA LEU A 136 6.93 3.29 -2.09
C LEU A 136 6.27 4.07 -3.23
N LEU A 137 6.54 5.37 -3.37
CA LEU A 137 5.96 6.17 -4.45
C LEU A 137 6.40 5.67 -5.82
N THR A 138 7.69 5.34 -5.98
CA THR A 138 8.23 4.78 -7.22
C THR A 138 7.61 3.43 -7.56
N HIS A 139 7.48 2.56 -6.56
CA HIS A 139 6.86 1.25 -6.66
C HIS A 139 5.39 1.34 -7.12
N LEU A 140 4.57 2.12 -6.41
CA LEU A 140 3.16 2.31 -6.74
C LEU A 140 2.97 2.94 -8.13
N ASP A 141 3.88 3.83 -8.56
CA ASP A 141 3.85 4.41 -9.91
C ASP A 141 4.13 3.36 -10.98
N ALA A 142 5.05 2.42 -10.74
CA ALA A 142 5.32 1.32 -11.66
C ALA A 142 4.12 0.36 -11.76
N GLU A 143 3.45 0.05 -10.66
CA GLU A 143 2.23 -0.75 -10.69
C GLU A 143 1.09 -0.07 -11.45
N ASP A 144 0.80 1.19 -11.12
CA ASP A 144 -0.28 1.96 -11.75
C ASP A 144 -0.08 2.12 -13.27
N ASN A 145 1.17 2.24 -13.73
CA ASN A 145 1.47 2.50 -15.13
C ASN A 145 1.74 1.21 -15.94
N ASP A 146 2.37 0.20 -15.35
CA ASP A 146 2.87 -0.95 -16.09
C ASP A 146 2.05 -2.23 -15.86
N ILE A 147 1.45 -2.40 -14.67
CA ILE A 147 0.73 -3.62 -14.28
C ILE A 147 -0.79 -3.45 -14.34
N LEU A 148 -1.36 -2.43 -13.69
CA LEU A 148 -2.81 -2.27 -13.64
C LEU A 148 -3.48 -2.14 -15.01
N PRO A 149 -2.89 -1.46 -16.02
CA PRO A 149 -3.46 -1.43 -17.37
C PRO A 149 -3.55 -2.81 -18.05
N MET A 150 -2.75 -3.80 -17.58
CA MET A 150 -2.79 -5.15 -18.15
C MET A 150 -4.06 -5.89 -17.74
N TYR A 151 -4.64 -5.57 -16.56
CA TYR A 151 -5.95 -6.13 -16.19
C TYR A 151 -7.03 -5.72 -17.17
N TRP A 152 -7.09 -4.46 -17.59
CA TRP A 152 -8.07 -4.02 -18.59
C TRP A 152 -7.87 -4.64 -19.97
N ARG A 153 -6.63 -4.99 -20.33
CA ARG A 153 -6.28 -5.54 -21.64
C ARG A 153 -6.45 -7.05 -21.74
N HIS A 154 -6.24 -7.76 -20.62
CA HIS A 154 -6.07 -9.21 -20.66
C HIS A 154 -7.06 -9.97 -19.80
N TYR A 155 -7.92 -9.30 -19.04
CA TYR A 155 -8.90 -9.92 -18.15
C TYR A 155 -10.30 -9.38 -18.39
N THR A 156 -11.29 -10.25 -18.23
CA THR A 156 -12.69 -9.84 -18.06
C THR A 156 -12.97 -9.43 -16.61
N ALA A 157 -14.05 -8.68 -16.36
CA ALA A 157 -14.47 -8.36 -15.00
C ALA A 157 -14.62 -9.61 -14.13
N ALA A 158 -15.22 -10.68 -14.64
CA ALA A 158 -15.44 -11.92 -13.88
C ALA A 158 -14.13 -12.63 -13.49
N GLU A 159 -13.11 -12.61 -14.36
CA GLU A 159 -11.80 -13.18 -14.05
C GLU A 159 -11.10 -12.33 -12.97
N TYR A 160 -11.13 -11.02 -13.09
CA TYR A 160 -10.56 -10.11 -12.09
C TYR A 160 -11.27 -10.25 -10.73
N ASP A 161 -12.59 -10.32 -10.70
CA ASP A 161 -13.37 -10.56 -9.49
C ASP A 161 -12.97 -11.87 -8.81
N ALA A 162 -12.72 -12.94 -9.59
CA ALA A 162 -12.25 -14.22 -9.05
C ALA A 162 -10.86 -14.12 -8.41
N ILE A 163 -9.94 -13.31 -9.00
CA ILE A 163 -8.62 -13.00 -8.42
C ILE A 163 -8.81 -12.25 -7.10
N GLN A 164 -9.61 -11.18 -7.08
CA GLN A 164 -9.91 -10.42 -5.86
C GLN A 164 -10.50 -11.32 -4.75
N GLN A 165 -11.47 -12.17 -5.08
CA GLN A 165 -12.04 -13.12 -4.10
C GLN A 165 -10.99 -14.09 -3.55
N THR A 166 -10.02 -14.49 -4.38
CA THR A 166 -8.89 -15.32 -3.94
C THR A 166 -7.98 -14.56 -3.00
N ALA A 167 -7.64 -13.31 -3.32
CA ALA A 167 -6.84 -12.43 -2.47
C ALA A 167 -7.52 -12.20 -1.10
N ILE A 168 -8.82 -11.90 -1.08
CA ILE A 168 -9.61 -11.74 0.16
C ILE A 168 -9.60 -13.02 1.02
N LYS A 169 -9.66 -14.21 0.39
CA LYS A 169 -9.64 -15.49 1.12
C LYS A 169 -8.27 -15.82 1.69
N LYS A 170 -7.19 -15.53 0.95
CA LYS A 170 -5.81 -15.84 1.33
C LYS A 170 -5.18 -14.78 2.22
N GLY A 171 -5.66 -13.53 2.16
CA GLY A 171 -5.18 -12.42 2.96
C GLY A 171 -5.26 -12.69 4.47
N LYS A 172 -4.28 -12.16 5.21
CA LYS A 172 -4.14 -12.38 6.66
C LYS A 172 -5.14 -11.57 7.48
N LYS A 173 -5.82 -10.59 6.86
CA LYS A 173 -6.87 -9.72 7.43
C LYS A 173 -6.42 -8.90 8.65
N LYS A 174 -5.13 -8.82 8.93
CA LYS A 174 -4.60 -8.12 10.12
C LYS A 174 -4.70 -6.60 10.00
N GLY A 175 -4.56 -6.07 8.78
CA GLY A 175 -4.63 -4.64 8.49
C GLY A 175 -6.05 -4.13 8.22
N PHE A 176 -7.03 -5.01 7.94
CA PHE A 176 -8.35 -4.61 7.43
C PHE A 176 -9.11 -3.62 8.33
N ALA A 177 -9.02 -3.77 9.64
CA ALA A 177 -9.66 -2.84 10.58
C ALA A 177 -9.04 -1.42 10.56
N PHE A 178 -7.79 -1.31 10.13
CA PHE A 178 -7.09 -0.03 9.93
C PHE A 178 -7.44 0.57 8.58
N ILE A 179 -7.49 -0.24 7.53
CA ILE A 179 -7.77 0.17 6.15
C ILE A 179 -9.24 0.57 5.94
N ALA A 180 -10.19 -0.17 6.53
CA ALA A 180 -11.61 -0.02 6.24
C ALA A 180 -12.18 1.40 6.39
N PRO A 181 -11.84 2.19 7.45
CA PRO A 181 -12.28 3.58 7.57
C PRO A 181 -11.75 4.48 6.45
N TRP A 182 -10.54 4.23 5.98
CA TRP A 182 -9.86 5.03 4.96
C TRP A 182 -10.35 4.72 3.55
N CYS A 183 -10.69 3.47 3.26
CA CYS A 183 -11.31 3.10 1.99
C CYS A 183 -12.63 3.83 1.79
N VAL A 184 -13.43 3.97 2.85
CA VAL A 184 -14.70 4.72 2.81
C VAL A 184 -14.45 6.20 2.52
N ASP A 185 -13.47 6.82 3.19
CA ASP A 185 -13.13 8.25 3.01
C ASP A 185 -12.61 8.53 1.57
N SER A 186 -11.85 7.58 1.00
CA SER A 186 -11.30 7.69 -0.35
C SER A 186 -12.36 7.55 -1.46
N VAL A 187 -13.40 6.77 -1.24
CA VAL A 187 -14.53 6.61 -2.18
C VAL A 187 -15.43 7.84 -2.13
N GLU A 188 -15.77 8.35 -0.93
CA GLU A 188 -16.58 9.55 -0.79
C GLU A 188 -15.90 10.83 -1.32
N GLY A 189 -14.56 10.89 -1.29
CA GLY A 189 -13.79 12.01 -1.84
C GLY A 189 -13.82 12.09 -3.36
N ALA A 190 -13.90 10.96 -4.06
CA ALA A 190 -13.96 10.89 -5.53
C ALA A 190 -15.33 11.33 -6.11
N GLU A 191 -16.39 11.34 -5.31
CA GLU A 191 -17.73 11.84 -5.70
C GLU A 191 -17.91 13.35 -5.44
N ARG A 192 -16.90 14.03 -4.88
CA ARG A 192 -16.97 15.46 -4.52
C ARG A 192 -16.29 16.40 -5.50
N ASP A 193 -15.60 15.90 -6.51
CA ASP A 193 -14.96 16.65 -7.62
C ASP A 193 -15.68 16.37 -8.95
#